data_03c1705e57276040c9d131b16df8e1f1
#
_entry.id   03c1705e57276040c9d131b16df8e1f1
#
_cell.length_a   1.000
_cell.length_b   1.000
_cell.length_c   1.000
_cell.angle_alpha   90.00
_cell.angle_beta   90.00
_cell.angle_gamma   90.00
#
_symmetry.space_group_name_H-M   'P 1'
#
loop_
_entity.id
_entity.type
_entity.pdbx_description
1 polymer ?
#
loop_
_entity_poly.entity_id
_entity_poly.type
_entity_poly.pdbx_seq_one_letter_code
_entity_poly.pdbx_strand_id
1 'polypeptide(L)'
;MSWRIAVGSADGYAINEHFGRCGRFLIYEIEQDGTYSQIENRSCEWRRGQDGHDVNHLQTAATVLADCAFVLVGQIGPGARAVLYDNGIQAMAVQSPIELALARLALFLISGRESILH
;
A
#
# COMPACT_ATOMS: atom_id res chain seq x y z
N MET A 1 14.69 0.39 12.15
CA MET A 1 14.06 0.08 10.88
C MET A 1 12.56 0.04 11.01
N SER A 2 11.87 0.47 9.99
CA SER A 2 10.42 0.47 9.95
C SER A 2 9.96 0.11 8.55
N TRP A 3 8.66 -0.16 8.41
CA TRP A 3 8.06 -0.45 7.11
C TRP A 3 7.03 0.63 6.79
N ARG A 4 7.04 1.12 5.57
CA ARG A 4 6.03 2.06 5.11
C ARG A 4 4.98 1.33 4.30
N ILE A 5 3.73 1.65 4.59
CA ILE A 5 2.56 0.99 4.02
C ILE A 5 1.68 2.04 3.37
N ALA A 6 1.38 1.88 2.10
CA ALA A 6 0.44 2.77 1.41
C ALA A 6 -0.95 2.14 1.47
N VAL A 7 -1.93 2.88 1.95
CA VAL A 7 -3.29 2.39 2.13
C VAL A 7 -4.25 3.18 1.24
N GLY A 8 -5.03 2.48 0.43
CA GLY A 8 -6.04 3.09 -0.42
C GLY A 8 -7.38 3.14 0.29
N SER A 9 -7.80 4.32 0.70
CA SER A 9 -9.05 4.50 1.42
C SER A 9 -9.74 5.79 1.00
N ALA A 10 -11.05 5.72 0.80
CA ALA A 10 -11.86 6.88 0.46
C ALA A 10 -12.29 7.66 1.70
N ASP A 11 -12.43 6.98 2.83
CA ASP A 11 -12.96 7.59 4.06
C ASP A 11 -11.97 7.69 5.21
N GLY A 12 -10.77 7.14 5.04
CA GLY A 12 -9.77 7.15 6.09
C GLY A 12 -9.99 6.11 7.18
N TYR A 13 -10.99 5.26 7.03
CA TYR A 13 -11.35 4.27 8.02
C TYR A 13 -11.18 2.84 7.48
N ALA A 14 -11.65 2.59 6.29
CA ALA A 14 -11.63 1.25 5.68
C ALA A 14 -10.79 1.25 4.40
N ILE A 15 -10.21 0.09 4.11
CA ILE A 15 -9.49 -0.13 2.86
C ILE A 15 -10.54 -0.48 1.81
N ASN A 16 -10.88 0.49 0.97
CA ASN A 16 -12.00 0.34 0.04
C ASN A 16 -11.78 0.94 -1.34
N GLU A 17 -10.57 1.36 -1.66
CA GLU A 17 -10.28 1.91 -2.97
C GLU A 17 -9.66 0.87 -3.89
N HIS A 18 -10.02 0.94 -5.18
CA HIS A 18 -9.33 0.18 -6.22
C HIS A 18 -8.03 0.89 -6.54
N PHE A 19 -6.96 0.14 -6.70
CA PHE A 19 -5.64 0.73 -6.94
C PHE A 19 -5.66 1.70 -8.12
N GLY A 20 -6.27 1.32 -9.21
CA GLY A 20 -6.28 2.14 -10.42
C GLY A 20 -7.13 3.41 -10.33
N ARG A 21 -7.94 3.54 -9.28
CA ARG A 21 -8.80 4.71 -9.08
C ARG A 21 -8.43 5.50 -7.85
N CYS A 22 -7.43 5.03 -7.11
CA CYS A 22 -7.04 5.67 -5.87
C CYS A 22 -6.24 6.92 -6.18
N GLY A 23 -6.81 8.08 -5.91
CA GLY A 23 -6.13 9.35 -6.16
C GLY A 23 -5.25 9.78 -5.00
N ARG A 24 -5.30 9.07 -3.89
CA ARG A 24 -4.61 9.45 -2.69
C ARG A 24 -4.38 8.24 -1.81
N PHE A 25 -3.15 8.14 -1.29
CA PHE A 25 -2.79 7.06 -0.37
C PHE A 25 -2.46 7.61 1.00
N LEU A 26 -2.94 6.94 2.01
CA LEU A 26 -2.56 7.23 3.39
C LEU A 26 -1.31 6.40 3.67
N ILE A 27 -0.23 7.06 4.06
CA ILE A 27 1.02 6.37 4.32
C ILE A 27 1.17 6.14 5.81
N TYR A 28 1.32 4.89 6.18
CA TYR A 28 1.55 4.48 7.58
C TYR A 28 2.95 3.93 7.72
N GLU A 29 3.48 4.05 8.91
CA GLU A 29 4.77 3.47 9.24
C GLU A 29 4.58 2.48 10.39
N ILE A 30 5.06 1.25 10.20
CA ILE A 30 5.03 0.21 11.23
C ILE A 30 6.43 0.08 11.78
N GLU A 31 6.58 0.25 13.10
CA GLU A 31 7.86 0.15 13.77
C GLU A 31 8.18 -1.30 14.12
N GLN A 32 9.42 -1.54 14.51
CA GLN A 32 9.87 -2.89 14.84
C GLN A 32 9.14 -3.49 16.04
N ASP A 33 8.60 -2.66 16.91
CA ASP A 33 7.84 -3.13 18.07
C ASP A 33 6.37 -3.37 17.75
N GLY A 34 5.96 -3.14 16.51
CA GLY A 34 4.59 -3.38 16.06
C GLY A 34 3.68 -2.18 16.17
N THR A 35 4.15 -1.08 16.72
CA THR A 35 3.34 0.15 16.73
C THR A 35 3.29 0.74 15.33
N TYR A 36 2.20 1.43 15.02
CA TYR A 36 2.06 2.06 13.72
C TYR A 36 1.37 3.41 13.84
N SER A 37 1.66 4.28 12.90
CA SER A 37 1.07 5.61 12.86
C SER A 37 1.00 6.12 11.42
N GLN A 38 0.04 6.98 11.17
CA GLN A 38 -0.06 7.64 9.87
C GLN A 38 0.96 8.76 9.82
N ILE A 39 1.81 8.74 8.81
CA ILE A 39 2.88 9.74 8.67
C ILE A 39 2.65 10.70 7.52
N GLU A 40 1.78 10.34 6.57
CA GLU A 40 1.63 11.16 5.38
C GLU A 40 0.31 10.87 4.69
N ASN A 41 -0.19 11.86 3.96
CA ASN A 41 -1.31 11.71 3.05
C ASN A 41 -0.77 12.09 1.68
N ARG A 42 -0.53 11.09 0.84
CA ARG A 42 0.20 11.28 -0.40
C ARG A 42 -0.73 11.25 -1.59
N SER A 43 -0.71 12.32 -2.37
CA SER A 43 -1.50 12.40 -3.58
C SER A 43 -0.81 11.65 -4.72
N CYS A 44 -1.58 10.82 -5.40
CA CYS A 44 -1.18 10.21 -6.66
C CYS A 44 -2.10 10.80 -7.70
N GLU A 45 -1.66 11.88 -8.35
CA GLU A 45 -2.48 12.50 -9.35
C GLU A 45 -2.50 11.67 -10.63
N TRP A 46 -3.56 10.92 -10.78
CA TRP A 46 -3.85 10.31 -12.05
C TRP A 46 -4.43 11.41 -12.93
N ARG A 47 -3.81 11.67 -14.05
CA ARG A 47 -4.35 12.67 -14.95
C ARG A 47 -5.64 12.16 -15.53
N ARG A 48 -6.71 12.82 -15.18
CA ARG A 48 -8.03 12.53 -15.74
C ARG A 48 -8.01 12.85 -17.20
N GLY A 49 -8.64 11.98 -17.98
CA GLY A 49 -8.75 12.16 -19.42
C GLY A 49 -7.72 11.42 -20.21
N GLN A 50 -6.76 10.80 -19.58
CA GLN A 50 -5.87 9.88 -20.26
C GLN A 50 -6.42 8.48 -20.14
N ASP A 51 -6.18 7.67 -21.16
CA ASP A 51 -6.65 6.30 -21.18
C ASP A 51 -6.12 5.55 -19.97
N GLY A 52 -7.02 4.86 -19.28
CA GLY A 52 -6.65 4.09 -18.11
C GLY A 52 -5.76 2.88 -18.41
N HIS A 53 -5.29 2.77 -19.64
CA HIS A 53 -4.42 1.69 -20.08
C HIS A 53 -2.98 2.13 -20.26
N ASP A 54 -2.67 3.34 -19.83
CA ASP A 54 -1.32 3.87 -19.99
C ASP A 54 -0.38 3.16 -19.02
N VAL A 55 0.59 2.47 -19.57
CA VAL A 55 1.62 1.79 -18.79
C VAL A 55 2.40 2.79 -17.93
N ASN A 56 2.53 4.02 -18.42
CA ASN A 56 3.21 5.09 -17.68
C ASN A 56 2.47 5.45 -16.39
N HIS A 57 1.16 5.29 -16.39
CA HIS A 57 0.33 5.54 -15.22
C HIS A 57 0.70 4.60 -14.07
N LEU A 58 0.85 3.31 -14.37
CA LEU A 58 1.22 2.32 -13.37
C LEU A 58 2.66 2.55 -12.90
N GLN A 59 3.55 2.89 -13.81
CA GLN A 59 4.94 3.15 -13.46
C GLN A 59 5.08 4.41 -12.60
N THR A 60 4.28 5.43 -12.91
CA THR A 60 4.23 6.65 -12.10
C THR A 60 3.79 6.35 -10.68
N ALA A 61 2.75 5.52 -10.54
CA ALA A 61 2.28 5.12 -9.21
C ALA A 61 3.35 4.38 -8.44
N ALA A 62 4.03 3.44 -9.10
CA ALA A 62 5.11 2.68 -8.47
C ALA A 62 6.23 3.61 -8.01
N THR A 63 6.55 4.63 -8.80
CA THR A 63 7.58 5.60 -8.44
C THR A 63 7.17 6.43 -7.23
N VAL A 64 5.93 6.88 -7.20
CA VAL A 64 5.40 7.67 -6.08
C VAL A 64 5.41 6.87 -4.78
N LEU A 65 5.22 5.55 -4.88
CA LEU A 65 5.15 4.66 -3.72
C LEU A 65 6.44 3.86 -3.51
N ALA A 66 7.53 4.25 -4.15
CA ALA A 66 8.76 3.47 -4.16
C ALA A 66 9.38 3.28 -2.77
N ASP A 67 9.07 4.15 -1.83
CA ASP A 67 9.56 4.04 -0.46
C ASP A 67 8.68 3.15 0.43
N CYS A 68 7.59 2.62 -0.12
CA CYS A 68 6.67 1.77 0.63
C CYS A 68 7.01 0.30 0.37
N ALA A 69 6.92 -0.51 1.41
CA ALA A 69 7.11 -1.95 1.29
C ALA A 69 5.83 -2.67 0.87
N PHE A 70 4.68 -2.11 1.26
CA PHE A 70 3.38 -2.73 1.02
C PHE A 70 2.37 -1.70 0.53
N VAL A 71 1.42 -2.17 -0.27
CA VAL A 71 0.25 -1.41 -0.68
C VAL A 71 -0.99 -2.22 -0.29
N LEU A 72 -1.88 -1.62 0.49
CA LEU A 72 -3.14 -2.26 0.88
C LEU A 72 -4.27 -1.52 0.19
N VAL A 73 -4.98 -2.22 -0.66
CA VAL A 73 -6.11 -1.67 -1.42
C VAL A 73 -7.25 -2.68 -1.42
N GLY A 74 -8.45 -2.23 -1.74
CA GLY A 74 -9.61 -3.11 -1.81
C GLY A 74 -9.58 -4.03 -3.00
N GLN A 75 -8.95 -3.58 -4.08
CA GLN A 75 -8.86 -4.36 -5.31
C GLN A 75 -7.70 -3.86 -6.15
N ILE A 76 -7.01 -4.78 -6.82
CA ILE A 76 -5.90 -4.43 -7.71
C ILE A 76 -5.83 -5.47 -8.83
N GLY A 77 -5.61 -5.01 -10.05
CA GLY A 77 -5.45 -5.90 -11.19
C GLY A 77 -4.08 -6.54 -11.25
N PRO A 78 -3.95 -7.64 -12.00
CA PRO A 78 -2.68 -8.37 -12.08
C PRO A 78 -1.55 -7.55 -12.72
N GLY A 79 -1.87 -6.70 -13.67
CA GLY A 79 -0.86 -5.84 -14.30
C GLY A 79 -0.27 -4.84 -13.33
N ALA A 80 -1.12 -4.20 -12.54
CA ALA A 80 -0.67 -3.24 -11.54
C ALA A 80 0.15 -3.93 -10.45
N ARG A 81 -0.33 -5.09 -10.01
CA ARG A 81 0.40 -5.89 -9.01
C ARG A 81 1.80 -6.24 -9.48
N ALA A 82 1.93 -6.63 -10.75
CA ALA A 82 3.23 -6.98 -11.32
C ALA A 82 4.17 -5.78 -11.37
N VAL A 83 3.68 -4.62 -11.77
CA VAL A 83 4.49 -3.41 -11.83
C VAL A 83 4.98 -3.03 -10.44
N LEU A 84 4.12 -3.10 -9.42
CA LEU A 84 4.52 -2.82 -8.05
C LEU A 84 5.56 -3.82 -7.57
N TYR A 85 5.35 -5.08 -7.83
CA TYR A 85 6.29 -6.13 -7.43
C TYR A 85 7.67 -5.90 -8.05
N ASP A 86 7.71 -5.52 -9.32
CA ASP A 86 8.97 -5.21 -10.01
C ASP A 86 9.70 -4.02 -9.40
N ASN A 87 8.98 -3.19 -8.65
CA ASN A 87 9.54 -2.04 -7.96
C ASN A 87 9.74 -2.30 -6.46
N GLY A 88 9.68 -3.54 -6.04
CA GLY A 88 9.92 -3.94 -4.66
C GLY A 88 8.76 -3.69 -3.72
N ILE A 89 7.56 -3.52 -4.26
CA ILE A 89 6.36 -3.23 -3.46
C ILE A 89 5.41 -4.42 -3.53
N GLN A 90 5.01 -4.93 -2.38
CA GLN A 90 4.05 -6.02 -2.33
C GLN A 90 2.65 -5.47 -2.15
N ALA A 91 1.77 -5.75 -3.11
CA ALA A 91 0.39 -5.30 -3.07
C ALA A 91 -0.50 -6.39 -2.49
N MET A 92 -1.44 -5.98 -1.64
CA MET A 92 -2.39 -6.89 -1.00
C MET A 92 -3.80 -6.34 -1.18
N ALA A 93 -4.69 -7.18 -1.68
CA ALA A 93 -6.10 -6.83 -1.80
C ALA A 93 -6.81 -7.26 -0.52
N VAL A 94 -7.28 -6.29 0.25
CA VAL A 94 -7.88 -6.51 1.56
C VAL A 94 -9.06 -5.56 1.70
N GLN A 95 -10.20 -6.10 2.09
CA GLN A 95 -11.37 -5.26 2.39
C GLN A 95 -11.64 -5.35 3.89
N SER A 96 -11.09 -4.42 4.64
CA SER A 96 -11.23 -4.41 6.10
C SER A 96 -10.99 -3.00 6.63
N PRO A 97 -11.29 -2.75 7.90
CA PRO A 97 -10.85 -1.52 8.55
C PRO A 97 -9.33 -1.41 8.50
N ILE A 98 -8.84 -0.20 8.31
CA ILE A 98 -7.40 0.06 8.21
C ILE A 98 -6.68 -0.43 9.46
N GLU A 99 -7.21 -0.13 10.64
CA GLU A 99 -6.59 -0.51 11.90
C GLU A 99 -6.40 -2.01 12.02
N LEU A 100 -7.42 -2.78 11.62
CA LEU A 100 -7.35 -4.24 11.69
C LEU A 100 -6.29 -4.78 10.74
N ALA A 101 -6.25 -4.26 9.51
CA ALA A 101 -5.28 -4.70 8.53
C ALA A 101 -3.85 -4.38 8.97
N LEU A 102 -3.63 -3.18 9.50
CA LEU A 102 -2.30 -2.78 9.96
C LEU A 102 -1.86 -3.60 11.18
N ALA A 103 -2.78 -3.87 12.11
CA ALA A 103 -2.45 -4.69 13.27
C ALA A 103 -2.05 -6.10 12.85
N ARG A 104 -2.77 -6.69 11.90
CA ARG A 104 -2.45 -8.03 11.40
C ARG A 104 -1.13 -8.04 10.64
N LEU A 105 -0.89 -7.02 9.83
CA LEU A 105 0.37 -6.92 9.09
C LEU A 105 1.54 -6.75 10.05
N ALA A 106 1.38 -5.93 11.08
CA ALA A 106 2.41 -5.72 12.09
C ALA A 106 2.77 -7.03 12.78
N LEU A 107 1.76 -7.81 13.16
CA LEU A 107 1.99 -9.12 13.78
C LEU A 107 2.74 -10.05 12.83
N PHE A 108 2.35 -10.05 11.56
CA PHE A 108 3.01 -10.88 10.57
C PHE A 108 4.49 -10.51 10.42
N LEU A 109 4.79 -9.21 10.35
CA LEU A 109 6.16 -8.74 10.17
C LEU A 109 7.02 -9.08 11.38
N ILE A 110 6.49 -8.93 12.58
CA ILE A 110 7.20 -9.23 13.80
C ILE A 110 7.40 -10.74 13.97
N SER A 111 6.35 -11.52 13.74
CA SER A 111 6.41 -12.98 13.84
C SER A 111 7.38 -13.58 12.83
N GLY A 112 7.40 -13.02 11.63
CA GLY A 112 8.34 -13.46 10.61
C GLY A 112 9.78 -13.27 11.03
N ARG A 113 10.07 -12.17 11.70
CA ARG A 113 11.42 -11.91 12.20
C ARG A 113 11.80 -12.88 13.32
N GLU A 114 10.88 -13.13 14.22
CA GLU A 114 11.13 -14.06 15.33
C GLU A 114 11.37 -15.48 14.79
N SER A 115 10.63 -15.88 13.79
CA SER A 115 10.81 -17.19 13.17
C SER A 115 12.19 -17.35 12.55
N ILE A 116 12.74 -16.28 12.01
CA ILE A 116 14.07 -16.31 11.41
C ILE A 116 15.16 -16.47 12.48
N LEU A 117 14.92 -15.94 13.67
CA LEU A 117 15.87 -15.99 14.76
C LEU A 117 15.87 -17.33 15.50
N HIS A 118 14.89 -18.13 15.25
CA HIS A 118 14.79 -19.46 15.83
C HIS A 118 15.16 -20.51 14.79
#